data_0e5688d005c846a0d5f5065aa496bd62
#
_entry.id   0e5688d005c846a0d5f5065aa496bd62
#
_cell.length_a   1.000
_cell.length_b   1.000
_cell.length_c   1.000
_cell.angle_alpha   90.00
_cell.angle_beta   90.00
_cell.angle_gamma   90.00
#
_symmetry.space_group_name_H-M   'P 1'
#
loop_
_entity.id
_entity.type
_entity.pdbx_description
1 polymer ?
#
loop_
_entity_poly.entity_id
_entity_poly.type
_entity_poly.pdbx_seq_one_letter_code
_entity_poly.pdbx_strand_id
1 'polypeptide(L)'
;HRLEEQADIIVIEGAGSPAEINLKENDIVNMGLAELLNAPVLIAGDIDRGGVFAQLLGTQLLLEEAERRRVKGFIINKFRGDASILAPGIRMLEERGGVPVVGVVPYMQISLEDEDSLTTRFDARREAAVDIAVIRFPRISNFTDFSVFEQFEDVSLRYVDSVEKLHHPDMILLP
;
A
#
# COMPACT_ATOMS: atom_id res chain seq x y z
N HIS A 1 -10.03 4.54 22.68
CA HIS A 1 -10.71 5.56 23.53
C HIS A 1 -10.34 7.00 23.20
N ARG A 2 -9.04 7.37 23.07
CA ARG A 2 -8.69 8.77 22.76
C ARG A 2 -9.11 9.23 21.37
N LEU A 3 -9.07 8.35 20.36
CA LEU A 3 -9.47 8.69 19.00
C LEU A 3 -10.99 8.76 18.85
N GLU A 4 -11.74 7.96 19.61
CA GLU A 4 -13.20 7.99 19.63
C GLU A 4 -13.78 9.32 20.12
N GLU A 5 -13.00 10.08 20.91
CA GLU A 5 -13.37 11.41 21.36
C GLU A 5 -13.12 12.50 20.30
N GLN A 6 -12.39 12.16 19.24
CA GLN A 6 -11.91 13.10 18.22
C GLN A 6 -12.49 12.87 16.83
N ALA A 7 -13.10 11.71 16.58
CA ALA A 7 -13.58 11.32 15.26
C ALA A 7 -14.85 10.47 15.33
N ASP A 8 -15.79 10.73 14.44
CA ASP A 8 -17.01 9.94 14.29
C ASP A 8 -16.73 8.57 13.63
N ILE A 9 -15.70 8.48 12.80
CA ILE A 9 -15.27 7.27 12.10
C ILE A 9 -13.76 7.14 12.24
N ILE A 10 -13.32 5.96 12.63
CA ILE A 10 -11.90 5.59 12.71
C ILE A 10 -11.62 4.52 11.65
N VAL A 11 -10.71 4.81 10.73
CA VAL A 11 -10.21 3.83 9.76
C VAL A 11 -8.86 3.32 10.25
N ILE A 12 -8.72 2.00 10.32
CA ILE A 12 -7.52 1.33 10.80
C ILE A 12 -6.93 0.54 9.64
N GLU A 13 -5.69 0.81 9.31
CA GLU A 13 -4.91 0.03 8.36
C GLU A 13 -4.07 -0.98 9.11
N GLY A 14 -4.11 -2.24 8.65
CA GLY A 14 -3.24 -3.31 9.14
C GLY A 14 -1.88 -3.30 8.43
N ALA A 15 -0.99 -4.19 8.82
CA ALA A 15 0.31 -4.39 8.20
C ALA A 15 0.45 -5.80 7.63
N GLY A 16 1.04 -5.94 6.43
CA GLY A 16 1.20 -7.22 5.76
C GLY A 16 -0.15 -7.87 5.39
N SER A 17 -0.29 -9.14 5.66
CA SER A 17 -1.50 -9.91 5.36
C SER A 17 -2.10 -10.53 6.63
N PRO A 18 -3.43 -10.49 6.82
CA PRO A 18 -4.08 -11.16 7.93
C PRO A 18 -4.02 -12.70 7.82
N ALA A 19 -3.58 -13.22 6.68
CA ALA A 19 -3.43 -14.66 6.41
C ALA A 19 -1.99 -15.17 6.59
N GLU A 20 -1.10 -14.39 7.20
CA GLU A 20 0.24 -14.86 7.57
C GLU A 20 0.19 -15.79 8.79
N ILE A 21 -0.23 -17.03 8.54
CA ILE A 21 -0.51 -18.04 9.57
C ILE A 21 0.69 -18.34 10.49
N ASN A 22 1.91 -18.14 9.98
CA ASN A 22 3.16 -18.30 10.74
C ASN A 22 3.42 -17.19 11.77
N LEU A 23 2.74 -16.05 11.65
CA LEU A 23 2.85 -14.90 12.56
C LEU A 23 1.58 -14.68 13.40
N LYS A 24 0.57 -15.52 13.22
CA LYS A 24 -0.78 -15.32 13.74
C LYS A 24 -0.85 -15.31 15.27
N GLU A 25 -0.05 -16.11 15.95
CA GLU A 25 -0.08 -16.24 17.40
C GLU A 25 0.15 -14.92 18.14
N ASN A 26 0.86 -13.98 17.50
CA ASN A 26 1.20 -12.67 18.05
C ASN A 26 0.64 -11.52 17.19
N ASP A 27 -0.43 -11.76 16.43
CA ASP A 27 -1.05 -10.73 15.59
C ASP A 27 -1.71 -9.65 16.44
N ILE A 28 -1.08 -8.47 16.48
CA ILE A 28 -1.60 -7.27 17.14
C ILE A 28 -1.96 -6.16 16.14
N VAL A 29 -1.79 -6.41 14.85
CA VAL A 29 -1.91 -5.36 13.81
C VAL A 29 -3.04 -5.62 12.81
N ASN A 30 -3.48 -6.86 12.65
CA ASN A 30 -4.54 -7.27 11.74
C ASN A 30 -5.78 -7.78 12.51
N MET A 31 -6.04 -9.08 12.45
CA MET A 31 -7.25 -9.66 13.04
C MET A 31 -7.28 -9.61 14.58
N GLY A 32 -6.10 -9.67 15.22
CA GLY A 32 -6.00 -9.51 16.68
C GLY A 32 -6.46 -8.12 17.14
N LEU A 33 -6.05 -7.06 16.42
CA LEU A 33 -6.53 -5.71 16.69
C LEU A 33 -8.02 -5.57 16.38
N ALA A 34 -8.49 -6.12 15.26
CA ALA A 34 -9.90 -6.10 14.89
C ALA A 34 -10.78 -6.81 15.94
N GLU A 35 -10.29 -7.89 16.54
CA GLU A 35 -10.96 -8.57 17.63
C GLU A 35 -11.02 -7.72 18.91
N LEU A 36 -9.88 -7.16 19.31
CA LEU A 36 -9.79 -6.31 20.50
C LEU A 36 -10.76 -5.13 20.45
N LEU A 37 -10.91 -4.51 19.26
CA LEU A 37 -11.77 -3.35 19.05
C LEU A 37 -13.20 -3.71 18.62
N ASN A 38 -13.50 -5.01 18.44
CA ASN A 38 -14.73 -5.49 17.83
C ASN A 38 -15.05 -4.79 16.48
N ALA A 39 -14.02 -4.50 15.69
CA ALA A 39 -14.13 -3.76 14.45
C ALA A 39 -14.57 -4.66 13.27
N PRO A 40 -15.42 -4.16 12.35
CA PRO A 40 -15.64 -4.80 11.07
C PRO A 40 -14.38 -4.70 10.19
N VAL A 41 -14.17 -5.70 9.35
CA VAL A 41 -12.98 -5.81 8.50
C VAL A 41 -13.38 -5.81 7.03
N LEU A 42 -12.66 -5.05 6.22
CA LEU A 42 -12.68 -5.11 4.76
C LEU A 42 -11.33 -5.66 4.29
N ILE A 43 -11.35 -6.69 3.45
CA ILE A 43 -10.13 -7.26 2.86
C ILE A 43 -9.91 -6.57 1.51
N ALA A 44 -8.79 -5.86 1.38
CA ALA A 44 -8.39 -5.20 0.14
C ALA A 44 -7.34 -6.02 -0.61
N GLY A 45 -7.53 -6.20 -1.92
CA GLY A 45 -6.59 -6.90 -2.79
C GLY A 45 -6.15 -6.03 -3.97
N ASP A 46 -4.87 -6.12 -4.31
CA ASP A 46 -4.26 -5.39 -5.43
C ASP A 46 -4.38 -6.22 -6.71
N ILE A 47 -5.20 -5.73 -7.68
CA ILE A 47 -5.42 -6.43 -8.95
C ILE A 47 -4.26 -6.24 -9.94
N ASP A 48 -3.46 -5.22 -9.78
CA ASP A 48 -2.36 -4.88 -10.71
C ASP A 48 -1.28 -5.97 -10.75
N ARG A 49 -1.13 -6.72 -9.65
CA ARG A 49 -0.21 -7.84 -9.55
C ARG A 49 -0.75 -9.17 -10.10
N GLY A 50 -2.03 -9.22 -10.48
CA GLY A 50 -2.73 -10.44 -10.88
C GLY A 50 -3.14 -11.35 -9.72
N GLY A 51 -4.08 -12.25 -9.98
CA GLY A 51 -4.52 -13.25 -8.99
C GLY A 51 -5.40 -12.73 -7.85
N VAL A 52 -5.93 -11.51 -7.92
CA VAL A 52 -6.67 -10.86 -6.83
C VAL A 52 -7.85 -11.68 -6.31
N PHE A 53 -8.57 -12.37 -7.17
CA PHE A 53 -9.70 -13.22 -6.74
C PHE A 53 -9.23 -14.37 -5.84
N ALA A 54 -8.11 -15.01 -6.21
CA ALA A 54 -7.52 -16.07 -5.41
C ALA A 54 -6.96 -15.51 -4.09
N GLN A 55 -6.34 -14.34 -4.11
CA GLN A 55 -5.82 -13.69 -2.92
C GLN A 55 -6.94 -13.37 -1.93
N LEU A 56 -8.02 -12.73 -2.37
CA LEU A 56 -9.13 -12.34 -1.50
C LEU A 56 -9.83 -13.56 -0.88
N LEU A 57 -10.17 -14.56 -1.70
CA LEU A 57 -10.79 -15.80 -1.21
C LEU A 57 -9.85 -16.62 -0.35
N GLY A 58 -8.58 -16.75 -0.75
CA GLY A 58 -7.56 -17.48 0.00
C GLY A 58 -7.29 -16.83 1.36
N THR A 59 -7.16 -15.52 1.41
CA THR A 59 -7.02 -14.76 2.65
C THR A 59 -8.19 -15.04 3.59
N GLN A 60 -9.43 -14.88 3.10
CA GLN A 60 -10.61 -15.13 3.91
C GLN A 60 -10.71 -16.60 4.38
N LEU A 61 -10.35 -17.56 3.51
CA LEU A 61 -10.41 -18.99 3.84
C LEU A 61 -9.43 -19.37 4.95
N LEU A 62 -8.26 -18.73 4.99
CA LEU A 62 -7.23 -18.98 6.00
C LEU A 62 -7.53 -18.34 7.36
N LEU A 63 -8.49 -17.42 7.42
CA LEU A 63 -8.95 -16.87 8.69
C LEU A 63 -9.72 -17.91 9.50
N GLU A 64 -9.63 -17.82 10.82
CA GLU A 64 -10.47 -18.59 11.72
C GLU A 64 -11.93 -18.17 11.63
N GLU A 65 -12.83 -19.02 12.09
CA GLU A 65 -14.27 -18.76 11.97
C GLU A 65 -14.68 -17.45 12.68
N ALA A 66 -14.13 -17.18 13.85
CA ALA A 66 -14.41 -15.96 14.62
C ALA A 66 -13.93 -14.70 13.89
N GLU A 67 -12.76 -14.77 13.27
CA GLU A 67 -12.17 -13.70 12.46
C GLU A 67 -12.97 -13.48 11.17
N ARG A 68 -13.31 -14.57 10.47
CA ARG A 68 -14.08 -14.55 9.23
C ARG A 68 -15.43 -13.86 9.40
N ARG A 69 -16.09 -14.02 10.54
CA ARG A 69 -17.35 -13.34 10.86
C ARG A 69 -17.20 -11.81 10.92
N ARG A 70 -15.99 -11.29 11.15
CA ARG A 70 -15.69 -9.85 11.16
C ARG A 70 -15.56 -9.30 9.75
N VAL A 71 -15.21 -10.12 8.76
CA VAL A 71 -15.10 -9.71 7.37
C VAL A 71 -16.48 -9.33 6.84
N LYS A 72 -16.62 -8.09 6.38
CA LYS A 72 -17.88 -7.52 5.88
C LYS A 72 -17.88 -7.24 4.40
N GLY A 73 -16.72 -7.33 3.75
CA GLY A 73 -16.62 -7.13 2.32
C GLY A 73 -15.21 -7.20 1.79
N PHE A 74 -15.13 -7.18 0.45
CA PHE A 74 -13.89 -7.12 -0.30
C PHE A 74 -13.76 -5.77 -1.01
N ILE A 75 -12.52 -5.32 -1.19
CA ILE A 75 -12.16 -4.18 -2.04
C ILE A 75 -11.17 -4.68 -3.08
N ILE A 76 -11.44 -4.38 -4.36
CA ILE A 76 -10.49 -4.61 -5.45
C ILE A 76 -9.81 -3.29 -5.74
N ASN A 77 -8.51 -3.21 -5.47
CA ASN A 77 -7.73 -1.97 -5.59
C ASN A 77 -6.89 -1.95 -6.87
N LYS A 78 -6.56 -0.75 -7.34
CA LYS A 78 -5.73 -0.45 -8.51
C LYS A 78 -6.26 -1.01 -9.83
N PHE A 79 -7.55 -1.04 -9.99
CA PHE A 79 -8.17 -1.53 -11.23
C PHE A 79 -7.87 -0.61 -12.42
N ARG A 80 -7.52 -1.21 -13.56
CA ARG A 80 -7.31 -0.52 -14.84
C ARG A 80 -8.28 -1.05 -15.87
N GLY A 81 -8.88 -0.17 -16.66
CA GLY A 81 -9.75 -0.53 -17.76
C GLY A 81 -11.25 -0.45 -17.46
N ASP A 82 -12.04 -1.24 -18.17
CA ASP A 82 -13.51 -1.24 -18.07
C ASP A 82 -13.97 -2.15 -16.91
N ALA A 83 -14.57 -1.55 -15.89
CA ALA A 83 -15.07 -2.25 -14.72
C ALA A 83 -16.18 -3.26 -15.05
N SER A 84 -16.87 -3.12 -16.18
CA SER A 84 -17.90 -4.08 -16.59
C SER A 84 -17.35 -5.49 -16.84
N ILE A 85 -16.08 -5.59 -17.24
CA ILE A 85 -15.37 -6.87 -17.43
C ILE A 85 -15.22 -7.64 -16.12
N LEU A 86 -15.16 -6.95 -14.97
CA LEU A 86 -15.06 -7.59 -13.65
C LEU A 86 -16.38 -8.20 -13.16
N ALA A 87 -17.52 -7.82 -13.72
CA ALA A 87 -18.83 -8.21 -13.19
C ALA A 87 -19.02 -9.73 -12.98
N PRO A 88 -18.58 -10.63 -13.87
CA PRO A 88 -18.65 -12.07 -13.62
C PRO A 88 -17.73 -12.52 -12.47
N GLY A 89 -16.53 -11.94 -12.38
CA GLY A 89 -15.59 -12.24 -11.32
C GLY A 89 -16.05 -11.75 -9.95
N ILE A 90 -16.66 -10.56 -9.90
CA ILE A 90 -17.27 -10.00 -8.68
C ILE A 90 -18.38 -10.93 -8.19
N ARG A 91 -19.31 -11.34 -9.03
CA ARG A 91 -20.36 -12.29 -8.63
C ARG A 91 -19.80 -13.59 -8.07
N MET A 92 -18.82 -14.18 -8.75
CA MET A 92 -18.15 -15.39 -8.27
C MET A 92 -17.48 -15.18 -6.91
N LEU A 93 -16.84 -14.02 -6.72
CA LEU A 93 -16.16 -13.67 -5.46
C LEU A 93 -17.17 -13.53 -4.31
N GLU A 94 -18.29 -12.87 -4.54
CA GLU A 94 -19.38 -12.70 -3.57
C GLU A 94 -20.07 -14.04 -3.22
N GLU A 95 -20.36 -14.86 -4.23
CA GLU A 95 -20.96 -16.18 -4.05
C GLU A 95 -20.07 -17.11 -3.21
N ARG A 96 -18.76 -17.11 -3.49
CA ARG A 96 -17.81 -17.99 -2.79
C ARG A 96 -17.36 -17.44 -1.44
N GLY A 97 -17.20 -16.12 -1.34
CA GLY A 97 -16.76 -15.43 -0.14
C GLY A 97 -17.88 -15.19 0.87
N GLY A 98 -19.14 -15.18 0.41
CA GLY A 98 -20.31 -14.93 1.27
C GLY A 98 -20.39 -13.49 1.77
N VAL A 99 -19.60 -12.58 1.21
CA VAL A 99 -19.58 -11.14 1.53
C VAL A 99 -19.53 -10.32 0.26
N PRO A 100 -20.07 -9.08 0.24
CA PRO A 100 -20.09 -8.26 -0.96
C PRO A 100 -18.70 -7.73 -1.35
N VAL A 101 -18.53 -7.41 -2.63
CA VAL A 101 -17.46 -6.51 -3.09
C VAL A 101 -17.96 -5.08 -2.93
N VAL A 102 -17.50 -4.41 -1.89
CA VAL A 102 -17.97 -3.06 -1.51
C VAL A 102 -17.34 -1.94 -2.34
N GLY A 103 -16.29 -2.23 -3.09
CA GLY A 103 -15.66 -1.25 -3.96
C GLY A 103 -14.66 -1.84 -4.94
N VAL A 104 -14.61 -1.21 -6.11
CA VAL A 104 -13.55 -1.37 -7.10
C VAL A 104 -12.89 -0.01 -7.26
N VAL A 105 -11.67 0.11 -6.73
CA VAL A 105 -10.92 1.38 -6.74
C VAL A 105 -10.07 1.44 -7.99
N PRO A 106 -10.25 2.44 -8.85
CA PRO A 106 -9.44 2.59 -10.04
C PRO A 106 -7.97 2.87 -9.68
N TYR A 107 -7.08 2.51 -10.58
CA TYR A 107 -5.69 2.93 -10.48
C TYR A 107 -5.61 4.46 -10.59
N MET A 108 -4.97 5.07 -9.61
CA MET A 108 -4.77 6.51 -9.55
C MET A 108 -3.27 6.78 -9.38
N GLN A 109 -2.75 7.71 -10.15
CA GLN A 109 -1.43 8.28 -9.85
C GLN A 109 -1.61 9.30 -8.74
N ILE A 110 -1.32 8.87 -7.53
CA ILE A 110 -1.35 9.74 -6.35
C ILE A 110 0.10 9.88 -5.90
N SER A 111 0.57 11.11 -5.75
CA SER A 111 1.84 11.39 -5.12
C SER A 111 1.65 11.26 -3.61
N LEU A 112 1.77 10.02 -3.11
CA LEU A 112 1.83 9.73 -1.68
C LEU A 112 3.29 9.63 -1.27
N GLU A 113 3.61 10.15 -0.10
CA GLU A 113 4.92 9.93 0.51
C GLU A 113 5.11 8.43 0.77
N ASP A 114 6.27 7.91 0.42
CA ASP A 114 6.60 6.51 0.71
C ASP A 114 6.88 6.36 2.20
N GLU A 115 6.21 5.45 2.85
CA GLU A 115 6.38 5.17 4.28
C GLU A 115 7.68 4.41 4.56
N ASP A 116 8.14 3.60 3.60
CA ASP A 116 9.31 2.73 3.77
C ASP A 116 10.55 3.23 3.02
N SER A 117 11.70 3.18 3.70
CA SER A 117 13.03 3.46 3.14
C SER A 117 13.49 2.45 2.05
N LEU A 118 12.67 1.42 1.76
CA LEU A 118 12.91 0.37 0.75
C LEU A 118 12.26 0.67 -0.60
N THR A 119 11.90 1.91 -0.85
CA THR A 119 11.26 2.29 -2.13
C THR A 119 12.18 2.11 -3.34
N THR A 120 11.62 1.66 -4.45
CA THR A 120 12.32 1.54 -5.75
C THR A 120 12.53 2.88 -6.46
N ARG A 121 12.02 3.99 -5.90
CA ARG A 121 12.20 5.36 -6.44
C ARG A 121 13.67 5.78 -6.49
N PHE A 122 14.52 5.18 -5.68
CA PHE A 122 15.94 5.53 -5.62
C PHE A 122 16.73 5.29 -6.91
N ASP A 123 16.23 4.46 -7.83
CA ASP A 123 16.94 4.05 -9.05
C ASP A 123 16.51 4.83 -10.31
N ALA A 124 15.54 5.73 -10.21
CA ALA A 124 15.03 6.47 -11.36
C ALA A 124 15.91 7.68 -11.69
N ARG A 125 16.55 7.68 -12.86
CA ARG A 125 17.14 8.87 -13.46
C ARG A 125 16.21 9.38 -14.56
N ARG A 126 15.84 10.66 -14.49
CA ARG A 126 15.05 11.36 -15.51
C ARG A 126 15.96 12.40 -16.20
N GLU A 127 15.87 12.51 -17.52
CA GLU A 127 16.45 13.66 -18.22
C GLU A 127 15.63 14.90 -17.86
N ALA A 128 16.26 15.88 -17.23
CA ALA A 128 15.66 17.12 -16.77
C ALA A 128 16.67 18.27 -16.88
N ALA A 129 16.19 19.50 -16.83
CA ALA A 129 17.03 20.68 -16.91
C ALA A 129 17.95 20.86 -15.69
N VAL A 130 17.51 20.36 -14.52
CA VAL A 130 18.25 20.40 -13.25
C VAL A 130 18.36 18.98 -12.69
N ASP A 131 19.59 18.55 -12.36
CA ASP A 131 19.91 17.27 -11.75
C ASP A 131 20.29 17.44 -10.28
N ILE A 132 19.45 16.96 -9.37
CA ILE A 132 19.68 16.99 -7.92
C ILE A 132 20.04 15.59 -7.44
N ALA A 133 21.23 15.45 -6.85
CA ALA A 133 21.69 14.21 -6.23
C ALA A 133 21.59 14.29 -4.71
N VAL A 134 20.81 13.40 -4.11
CA VAL A 134 20.73 13.22 -2.65
C VAL A 134 21.65 12.08 -2.25
N ILE A 135 22.55 12.31 -1.32
CA ILE A 135 23.45 11.27 -0.84
C ILE A 135 22.64 10.32 0.06
N ARG A 136 22.56 9.05 -0.37
CA ARG A 136 21.84 8.01 0.35
C ARG A 136 22.75 7.34 1.37
N PHE A 137 22.54 7.65 2.64
CA PHE A 137 23.15 6.91 3.73
C PHE A 137 22.42 5.58 4.00
N PRO A 138 23.09 4.54 4.56
CA PRO A 138 22.50 3.22 4.76
C PRO A 138 21.21 3.18 5.60
N ARG A 139 20.92 4.24 6.36
CA ARG A 139 19.73 4.36 7.22
C ARG A 139 19.10 5.73 7.10
N ILE A 140 18.97 6.21 5.87
CA ILE A 140 18.25 7.46 5.63
C ILE A 140 16.78 7.30 6.06
N SER A 141 16.29 8.15 6.93
CA SER A 141 14.91 8.15 7.42
C SER A 141 14.07 9.31 6.91
N ASN A 142 14.73 10.38 6.43
CA ASN A 142 14.09 11.62 5.99
C ASN A 142 14.12 11.79 4.46
N PHE A 143 14.10 10.68 3.72
CA PHE A 143 14.15 10.72 2.24
C PHE A 143 12.92 11.41 1.62
N THR A 144 11.80 11.41 2.31
CA THR A 144 10.56 12.08 1.88
C THR A 144 10.64 13.59 1.91
N ASP A 145 11.56 14.17 2.69
CA ASP A 145 11.77 15.64 2.75
C ASP A 145 12.14 16.23 1.40
N PHE A 146 12.73 15.41 0.51
CA PHE A 146 13.16 15.82 -0.82
C PHE A 146 12.12 15.58 -1.91
N SER A 147 11.03 14.89 -1.60
CA SER A 147 9.97 14.53 -2.57
C SER A 147 9.29 15.77 -3.19
N VAL A 148 9.38 16.92 -2.53
CA VAL A 148 8.90 18.18 -3.07
C VAL A 148 9.53 18.52 -4.44
N PHE A 149 10.78 18.14 -4.67
CA PHE A 149 11.48 18.37 -5.94
C PHE A 149 10.94 17.50 -7.08
N GLU A 150 10.31 16.36 -6.79
CA GLU A 150 9.70 15.47 -7.79
C GLU A 150 8.45 16.07 -8.45
N GLN A 151 7.88 17.13 -7.84
CA GLN A 151 6.69 17.82 -8.37
C GLN A 151 7.02 18.71 -9.58
N PHE A 152 8.30 19.00 -9.82
CA PHE A 152 8.75 19.84 -10.93
C PHE A 152 9.18 18.97 -12.11
N GLU A 153 8.61 19.25 -13.29
CA GLU A 153 8.88 18.45 -14.50
C GLU A 153 10.30 18.62 -15.02
N ASP A 154 10.92 19.75 -14.76
CA ASP A 154 12.27 20.14 -15.18
C ASP A 154 13.36 19.78 -14.16
N VAL A 155 13.00 19.12 -13.05
CA VAL A 155 13.92 18.66 -12.02
C VAL A 155 14.00 17.13 -12.01
N SER A 156 15.24 16.61 -12.04
CA SER A 156 15.55 15.20 -11.78
C SER A 156 16.05 15.08 -10.34
N LEU A 157 15.34 14.36 -9.50
CA LEU A 157 15.80 14.00 -8.16
C LEU A 157 16.27 12.54 -8.18
N ARG A 158 17.48 12.28 -7.72
CA ARG A 158 18.03 10.92 -7.62
C ARG A 158 18.82 10.71 -6.35
N TYR A 159 18.78 9.50 -5.84
CA TYR A 159 19.50 9.10 -4.63
C TYR A 159 20.76 8.34 -5.02
N VAL A 160 21.88 8.70 -4.40
CA VAL A 160 23.22 8.24 -4.78
C VAL A 160 23.91 7.62 -3.58
N ASP A 161 24.30 6.36 -3.71
CA ASP A 161 24.91 5.54 -2.67
C ASP A 161 26.41 5.26 -2.93
N SER A 162 26.93 5.68 -4.09
CA SER A 162 28.32 5.49 -4.45
C SER A 162 28.84 6.66 -5.32
N VAL A 163 30.14 6.84 -5.33
CA VAL A 163 30.81 7.92 -6.08
C VAL A 163 30.61 7.75 -7.59
N GLU A 164 30.59 6.50 -8.07
CA GLU A 164 30.39 6.18 -9.48
C GLU A 164 29.04 6.65 -10.00
N LYS A 165 28.01 6.61 -9.14
CA LYS A 165 26.64 7.04 -9.47
C LYS A 165 26.45 8.55 -9.32
N LEU A 166 27.39 9.26 -8.69
CA LEU A 166 27.24 10.69 -8.45
C LEU A 166 27.21 11.49 -9.76
N HIS A 167 28.04 11.14 -10.74
CA HIS A 167 28.22 11.86 -12.00
C HIS A 167 28.48 13.38 -11.77
N HIS A 168 27.77 14.25 -12.50
CA HIS A 168 27.89 15.70 -12.41
C HIS A 168 26.53 16.34 -12.18
N PRO A 169 25.98 16.28 -10.94
CA PRO A 169 24.72 16.93 -10.62
C PRO A 169 24.89 18.45 -10.53
N ASP A 170 23.80 19.20 -10.75
CA ASP A 170 23.74 20.62 -10.51
C ASP A 170 23.71 20.95 -9.01
N MET A 171 23.13 20.05 -8.20
CA MET A 171 23.07 20.20 -6.75
C MET A 171 23.28 18.85 -6.04
N ILE A 172 23.99 18.89 -4.91
CA ILE A 172 24.17 17.75 -4.01
C ILE A 172 23.50 18.09 -2.67
N LEU A 173 22.61 17.19 -2.21
CA LEU A 173 21.98 17.30 -0.91
C LEU A 173 22.54 16.22 0.03
N LEU A 174 22.92 16.65 1.22
CA LEU A 174 23.38 15.78 2.32
C LEU A 174 22.30 15.76 3.38
N PRO A 175 21.53 14.65 3.51
CA PRO A 175 20.46 14.52 4.51
C PRO A 175 20.97 14.32 5.92
#